data_3672874bf3d114876be54ffda44daee7
#
_entry.id   3672874bf3d114876be54ffda44daee7
#
_cell.length_a   1.000
_cell.length_b   1.000
_cell.length_c   1.000
_cell.angle_alpha   90.00
_cell.angle_beta   90.00
_cell.angle_gamma   90.00
#
_symmetry.space_group_name_H-M   'P 1'
#
loop_
_entity.id
_entity.type
_entity.pdbx_description
1 polymer ?
#
loop_
_entity_poly.entity_id
_entity_poly.type
_entity_poly.pdbx_seq_one_letter_code
_entity_poly.pdbx_strand_id
1 'polypeptide(L)'
;MANNILTAGERLFPPVKESNLGIFHYHKGRVARIPSGLTPKAKAVGLVTKRSESFVKCDKASKGIKTAHHMHEAADYIARNGKVDLEDENGNTLSRDDLHSTVKDWCTDQEVPETQEDLLKTKKGEKRPADARRIVISCPKGSDPEAVKKAAKEFAEEFFKANGYRYVFGLHCKSEETPNEPDHPHVHFLIKAINAEGKRLNIRKADLQLMRERFAIIARKYGIELNATSRTVRGESEKAKNIERYHHEKRQADYKQQARQSTDKGPKKTEEEKRKAAQAKEHIRKRKAKEKKKEQSQAQKWAFSRKKQAKKPQSHPYSRERTQEVIDALKSGQNLKEHDAIKKAKKTREEVKKNVYDYAQEIKSSGSKVDKKLASELEKMKQQYKPVKSAQQSILERARERLKVDKYKNIENCKDNINYY
;
A
#
# COMPACT_ATOMS: atom_id res chain seq x y z
N MET A 1 13.94 -37.81 -4.08
CA MET A 1 13.35 -36.46 -4.14
C MET A 1 14.37 -35.56 -4.81
N ALA A 2 14.14 -35.12 -6.04
CA ALA A 2 15.05 -34.23 -6.74
C ALA A 2 15.04 -32.85 -6.07
N ASN A 3 16.18 -32.45 -5.49
CA ASN A 3 16.39 -31.09 -5.04
C ASN A 3 16.32 -30.18 -6.27
N ASN A 4 15.18 -29.54 -6.50
CA ASN A 4 15.02 -28.53 -7.55
C ASN A 4 15.94 -27.34 -7.21
N ILE A 5 17.17 -27.38 -7.70
CA ILE A 5 18.10 -26.25 -7.61
C ILE A 5 17.56 -25.17 -8.54
N LEU A 6 17.10 -24.05 -7.96
CA LEU A 6 16.61 -22.90 -8.73
C LEU A 6 17.72 -22.35 -9.63
N THR A 7 17.37 -22.06 -10.89
CA THR A 7 18.26 -21.33 -11.82
C THR A 7 18.61 -19.94 -11.28
N ALA A 8 19.65 -19.30 -11.80
CA ALA A 8 20.01 -17.95 -11.38
C ALA A 8 18.86 -16.95 -11.64
N GLY A 9 18.16 -17.12 -12.77
CA GLY A 9 16.98 -16.33 -13.08
C GLY A 9 15.82 -16.53 -12.08
N GLU A 10 15.57 -17.74 -11.64
CA GLU A 10 14.53 -18.04 -10.63
C GLU A 10 14.93 -17.57 -9.22
N ARG A 11 16.21 -17.53 -8.89
CA ARG A 11 16.66 -16.92 -7.64
C ARG A 11 16.43 -15.41 -7.61
N LEU A 12 16.63 -14.73 -8.73
CA LEU A 12 16.39 -13.30 -8.85
C LEU A 12 14.89 -12.97 -8.92
N PHE A 13 14.13 -13.76 -9.69
CA PHE A 13 12.69 -13.62 -9.88
C PHE A 13 11.98 -14.93 -9.47
N PRO A 14 11.87 -15.20 -8.17
CA PRO A 14 11.32 -16.46 -7.70
C PRO A 14 9.92 -16.71 -8.26
N PRO A 15 9.66 -17.93 -8.77
CA PRO A 15 8.34 -18.31 -9.27
C PRO A 15 7.32 -18.31 -8.13
N VAL A 16 6.09 -18.02 -8.48
CA VAL A 16 4.98 -18.13 -7.54
C VAL A 16 4.68 -19.62 -7.34
N LYS A 17 4.86 -20.11 -6.10
CA LYS A 17 4.56 -21.51 -5.76
C LYS A 17 3.04 -21.69 -5.67
N GLU A 18 2.52 -22.70 -6.35
CA GLU A 18 1.09 -23.03 -6.38
C GLU A 18 0.52 -23.26 -4.97
N SER A 19 1.26 -23.95 -4.11
CA SER A 19 0.88 -24.20 -2.70
C SER A 19 0.66 -22.90 -1.88
N ASN A 20 1.19 -21.77 -2.34
CA ASN A 20 1.05 -20.48 -1.67
C ASN A 20 -0.13 -19.65 -2.18
N LEU A 21 -0.82 -20.12 -3.23
CA LEU A 21 -2.01 -19.47 -3.77
C LEU A 21 -3.22 -19.74 -2.90
N GLY A 22 -4.12 -18.80 -2.81
CA GLY A 22 -5.33 -18.90 -2.01
C GLY A 22 -6.62 -18.68 -2.80
N ILE A 23 -6.52 -18.11 -4.01
CA ILE A 23 -7.69 -17.81 -4.85
C ILE A 23 -8.11 -19.00 -5.71
N PHE A 24 -7.14 -19.81 -6.17
CA PHE A 24 -7.42 -20.99 -6.99
C PHE A 24 -7.74 -22.18 -6.09
N HIS A 25 -8.97 -22.67 -6.18
CA HIS A 25 -9.44 -23.80 -5.41
C HIS A 25 -9.53 -25.07 -6.28
N TYR A 26 -9.36 -26.22 -5.65
CA TYR A 26 -9.65 -27.51 -6.25
C TYR A 26 -11.17 -27.64 -6.41
N HIS A 27 -11.67 -27.69 -7.65
CA HIS A 27 -13.04 -28.04 -7.97
C HIS A 27 -13.13 -29.53 -8.24
N LYS A 28 -14.04 -30.24 -7.59
CA LYS A 28 -14.45 -31.65 -7.87
C LYS A 28 -13.66 -32.33 -9.01
N GLY A 29 -12.36 -32.63 -8.78
CA GLY A 29 -11.49 -33.29 -9.77
C GLY A 29 -10.96 -32.43 -10.92
N ARG A 30 -11.34 -31.17 -11.03
CA ARG A 30 -10.73 -30.20 -11.96
C ARG A 30 -9.95 -29.14 -11.21
N VAL A 31 -8.64 -29.10 -11.45
CA VAL A 31 -7.82 -27.98 -11.01
C VAL A 31 -8.17 -26.80 -11.91
N ALA A 32 -8.63 -25.70 -11.34
CA ALA A 32 -8.68 -24.44 -12.09
C ALA A 32 -7.26 -24.19 -12.62
N ARG A 33 -7.10 -24.04 -13.94
CA ARG A 33 -5.79 -23.87 -14.57
C ARG A 33 -5.16 -22.60 -14.02
N ILE A 34 -4.12 -22.76 -13.22
CA ILE A 34 -3.36 -21.65 -12.68
C ILE A 34 -2.61 -20.99 -13.85
N PRO A 35 -2.87 -19.72 -14.15
CA PRO A 35 -2.22 -19.03 -15.26
C PRO A 35 -0.72 -18.83 -14.97
N SER A 36 0.11 -18.98 -16.01
CA SER A 36 1.55 -18.75 -15.87
C SER A 36 1.88 -17.27 -15.73
N GLY A 37 2.77 -16.94 -14.79
CA GLY A 37 3.28 -15.59 -14.61
C GLY A 37 4.32 -15.18 -15.67
N LEU A 38 4.90 -13.98 -15.48
CA LEU A 38 6.00 -13.50 -16.33
C LEU A 38 7.26 -14.37 -16.17
N THR A 39 7.89 -14.71 -17.29
CA THR A 39 9.16 -15.42 -17.26
C THR A 39 10.28 -14.55 -16.67
N PRO A 40 11.34 -15.15 -16.08
CA PRO A 40 12.50 -14.40 -15.58
C PRO A 40 13.11 -13.47 -16.63
N LYS A 41 13.21 -13.92 -17.89
CA LYS A 41 13.72 -13.12 -19.02
C LYS A 41 12.83 -11.91 -19.31
N ALA A 42 11.51 -12.08 -19.33
CA ALA A 42 10.58 -10.97 -19.54
C ALA A 42 10.66 -9.92 -18.44
N LYS A 43 10.80 -10.34 -17.16
CA LYS A 43 11.02 -9.45 -16.01
C LYS A 43 12.35 -8.70 -16.12
N ALA A 44 13.43 -9.37 -16.51
CA ALA A 44 14.74 -8.76 -16.71
C ALA A 44 14.72 -7.71 -17.82
N VAL A 45 14.11 -8.04 -18.98
CA VAL A 45 13.92 -7.08 -20.09
C VAL A 45 13.14 -5.86 -19.60
N GLY A 46 12.00 -6.05 -18.94
CA GLY A 46 11.19 -4.96 -18.39
C GLY A 46 11.95 -4.08 -17.39
N LEU A 47 12.83 -4.69 -16.58
CA LEU A 47 13.66 -3.98 -15.62
C LEU A 47 14.71 -3.09 -16.31
N VAL A 48 15.42 -3.64 -17.30
CA VAL A 48 16.46 -2.94 -18.08
C VAL A 48 15.86 -1.81 -18.91
N THR A 49 14.71 -2.07 -19.55
CA THR A 49 14.00 -1.06 -20.37
C THR A 49 13.20 -0.07 -19.54
N LYS A 50 13.26 -0.15 -18.19
CA LYS A 50 12.54 0.74 -17.25
C LYS A 50 11.03 0.80 -17.50
N ARG A 51 10.42 -0.33 -17.89
CA ARG A 51 8.96 -0.41 -18.00
C ARG A 51 8.30 -0.09 -16.67
N SER A 52 7.16 0.55 -16.75
CA SER A 52 6.33 0.82 -15.57
C SER A 52 5.90 -0.47 -14.89
N GLU A 53 5.79 -0.45 -13.57
CA GLU A 53 5.38 -1.63 -12.82
C GLU A 53 3.85 -1.76 -12.76
N SER A 54 3.38 -2.97 -12.97
CA SER A 54 1.98 -3.34 -12.78
C SER A 54 1.56 -3.10 -11.32
N PHE A 55 0.47 -2.38 -11.15
CA PHE A 55 -0.06 -2.06 -9.82
C PHE A 55 -1.38 -2.78 -9.59
N VAL A 56 -1.36 -3.77 -8.71
CA VAL A 56 -2.55 -4.46 -8.20
C VAL A 56 -2.53 -4.39 -6.68
N LYS A 57 -3.58 -3.83 -6.11
CA LYS A 57 -3.73 -3.67 -4.66
C LYS A 57 -5.08 -4.23 -4.22
N CYS A 58 -5.06 -5.05 -3.19
CA CYS A 58 -6.23 -5.51 -2.47
C CYS A 58 -6.28 -4.88 -1.08
N ASP A 59 -7.46 -4.61 -0.55
CA ASP A 59 -7.65 -4.22 0.83
C ASP A 59 -7.10 -5.31 1.78
N LYS A 60 -6.73 -4.91 2.99
CA LYS A 60 -6.28 -5.89 3.99
C LYS A 60 -7.46 -6.76 4.42
N ALA A 61 -7.21 -8.05 4.65
CA ALA A 61 -8.24 -8.98 5.12
C ALA A 61 -8.96 -8.50 6.41
N SER A 62 -8.23 -7.83 7.30
CA SER A 62 -8.78 -7.25 8.53
C SER A 62 -9.62 -5.98 8.32
N LYS A 63 -9.47 -5.32 7.15
CA LYS A 63 -10.16 -4.08 6.77
C LYS A 63 -11.11 -4.28 5.57
N GLY A 64 -11.47 -5.52 5.25
CA GLY A 64 -12.46 -5.81 4.23
C GLY A 64 -13.86 -5.43 4.70
N ILE A 65 -14.79 -5.39 3.77
CA ILE A 65 -16.18 -5.01 3.99
C ILE A 65 -16.90 -6.12 4.76
N LYS A 66 -17.59 -5.78 5.85
CA LYS A 66 -18.25 -6.72 6.77
C LYS A 66 -19.68 -6.34 7.12
N THR A 67 -20.18 -5.23 6.59
CA THR A 67 -21.54 -4.73 6.81
C THR A 67 -22.17 -4.35 5.49
N ALA A 68 -23.50 -4.45 5.39
CA ALA A 68 -24.24 -4.05 4.21
C ALA A 68 -24.06 -2.57 3.90
N HIS A 69 -24.13 -1.72 4.92
CA HIS A 69 -23.87 -0.28 4.78
C HIS A 69 -22.53 0.02 4.12
N HIS A 70 -21.40 -0.58 4.60
CA HIS A 70 -20.10 -0.40 3.97
C HIS A 70 -20.01 -0.97 2.56
N MET A 71 -20.82 -2.01 2.25
CA MET A 71 -20.85 -2.59 0.91
C MET A 71 -21.51 -1.64 -0.08
N HIS A 72 -22.63 -1.02 0.31
CA HIS A 72 -23.29 0.03 -0.46
C HIS A 72 -22.41 1.28 -0.63
N GLU A 73 -21.76 1.76 0.45
CA GLU A 73 -20.80 2.87 0.37
C GLU A 73 -19.65 2.57 -0.59
N ALA A 74 -19.14 1.33 -0.59
CA ALA A 74 -18.07 0.93 -1.49
C ALA A 74 -18.54 0.87 -2.94
N ALA A 75 -19.77 0.45 -3.20
CA ALA A 75 -20.37 0.44 -4.51
C ALA A 75 -20.59 1.87 -5.03
N ASP A 76 -21.18 2.75 -4.22
CA ASP A 76 -21.36 4.17 -4.54
C ASP A 76 -20.02 4.88 -4.80
N TYR A 77 -18.98 4.54 -4.03
CA TYR A 77 -17.63 5.07 -4.24
C TYR A 77 -17.08 4.67 -5.62
N ILE A 78 -17.26 3.42 -6.04
CA ILE A 78 -16.78 2.92 -7.33
C ILE A 78 -17.61 3.54 -8.47
N ALA A 79 -18.93 3.69 -8.29
CA ALA A 79 -19.82 4.34 -9.25
C ALA A 79 -19.70 5.87 -9.28
N ARG A 80 -18.88 6.47 -8.37
CA ARG A 80 -18.84 7.94 -8.19
C ARG A 80 -20.23 8.55 -8.01
N ASN A 81 -21.05 7.90 -7.21
CA ASN A 81 -22.45 8.27 -7.00
C ASN A 81 -23.25 8.33 -8.33
N GLY A 82 -23.01 7.38 -9.23
CA GLY A 82 -23.69 7.26 -10.50
C GLY A 82 -23.08 8.05 -11.67
N LYS A 83 -21.88 8.64 -11.50
CA LYS A 83 -21.16 9.35 -12.58
C LYS A 83 -20.29 8.43 -13.43
N VAL A 84 -20.04 7.20 -12.98
CA VAL A 84 -19.25 6.21 -13.67
C VAL A 84 -20.07 4.95 -13.87
N ASP A 85 -20.18 4.51 -15.11
CA ASP A 85 -20.83 3.26 -15.46
C ASP A 85 -20.04 2.07 -14.95
N LEU A 86 -20.72 1.17 -14.24
CA LEU A 86 -20.14 -0.07 -13.77
C LEU A 86 -20.55 -1.22 -14.67
N GLU A 87 -19.67 -2.22 -14.78
CA GLU A 87 -19.97 -3.49 -15.42
C GLU A 87 -19.95 -4.63 -14.40
N ASP A 88 -20.88 -5.59 -14.60
CA ASP A 88 -20.88 -6.84 -13.84
C ASP A 88 -19.99 -7.93 -14.48
N GLU A 89 -19.96 -9.12 -13.88
CA GLU A 89 -19.23 -10.29 -14.37
C GLU A 89 -19.75 -10.83 -15.72
N ASN A 90 -20.92 -10.41 -16.16
CA ASN A 90 -21.51 -10.81 -17.43
C ASN A 90 -21.32 -9.76 -18.54
N GLY A 91 -20.80 -8.59 -18.17
CA GLY A 91 -20.58 -7.47 -19.08
C GLY A 91 -21.81 -6.57 -19.22
N ASN A 92 -22.81 -6.70 -18.34
CA ASN A 92 -23.94 -5.81 -18.29
C ASN A 92 -23.52 -4.49 -17.64
N THR A 93 -23.91 -3.38 -18.22
CA THR A 93 -23.78 -2.06 -17.59
C THR A 93 -24.87 -1.92 -16.53
N LEU A 94 -24.49 -1.57 -15.32
CA LEU A 94 -25.39 -1.42 -14.20
C LEU A 94 -25.74 0.06 -13.98
N SER A 95 -27.02 0.37 -13.95
CA SER A 95 -27.51 1.62 -13.39
C SER A 95 -27.24 1.67 -11.88
N ARG A 96 -27.41 2.83 -11.26
CA ARG A 96 -27.25 2.95 -9.80
C ARG A 96 -28.23 2.04 -9.03
N ASP A 97 -29.45 1.94 -9.49
CA ASP A 97 -30.49 1.13 -8.84
C ASP A 97 -30.20 -0.36 -9.02
N ASP A 98 -29.76 -0.80 -10.20
CA ASP A 98 -29.31 -2.17 -10.45
C ASP A 98 -28.11 -2.54 -9.60
N LEU A 99 -27.16 -1.62 -9.43
CA LEU A 99 -26.00 -1.79 -8.55
C LEU A 99 -26.42 -2.01 -7.10
N HIS A 100 -27.32 -1.14 -6.59
CA HIS A 100 -27.83 -1.28 -5.22
C HIS A 100 -28.63 -2.56 -5.03
N SER A 101 -29.43 -2.98 -6.02
CA SER A 101 -30.14 -4.25 -6.01
C SER A 101 -29.15 -5.44 -5.97
N THR A 102 -28.13 -5.41 -6.83
CA THR A 102 -27.07 -6.45 -6.87
C THR A 102 -26.34 -6.56 -5.53
N VAL A 103 -25.97 -5.44 -4.92
CA VAL A 103 -25.29 -5.40 -3.62
C VAL A 103 -26.19 -5.92 -2.51
N LYS A 104 -27.49 -5.57 -2.53
CA LYS A 104 -28.48 -6.07 -1.59
C LYS A 104 -28.61 -7.59 -1.67
N ASP A 105 -28.67 -8.14 -2.88
CA ASP A 105 -28.68 -9.60 -3.08
C ASP A 105 -27.44 -10.25 -2.50
N TRP A 106 -26.24 -9.66 -2.72
CA TRP A 106 -25.01 -10.19 -2.12
C TRP A 106 -25.04 -10.15 -0.59
N CYS A 107 -25.64 -9.10 -0.01
CA CYS A 107 -25.77 -9.01 1.45
C CYS A 107 -26.73 -10.06 1.98
N THR A 108 -27.84 -10.28 1.32
CA THR A 108 -28.83 -11.31 1.69
C THR A 108 -28.25 -12.71 1.60
N ASP A 109 -27.59 -13.06 0.49
CA ASP A 109 -26.97 -14.37 0.27
C ASP A 109 -25.89 -14.74 1.31
N GLN A 110 -25.24 -13.75 1.88
CA GLN A 110 -24.13 -13.94 2.82
C GLN A 110 -24.54 -13.64 4.28
N GLU A 111 -25.79 -13.32 4.53
CA GLU A 111 -26.29 -12.90 5.85
C GLU A 111 -25.40 -11.81 6.46
N VAL A 112 -25.16 -10.75 5.65
CA VAL A 112 -24.27 -9.64 6.04
C VAL A 112 -24.99 -8.77 7.08
N PRO A 113 -24.37 -8.47 8.24
CA PRO A 113 -24.93 -7.54 9.20
C PRO A 113 -25.13 -6.15 8.60
N GLU A 114 -26.26 -5.51 8.90
CA GLU A 114 -26.62 -4.20 8.32
C GLU A 114 -25.62 -3.13 8.74
N THR A 115 -25.40 -3.02 10.04
CA THR A 115 -24.57 -1.97 10.65
C THR A 115 -23.38 -2.52 11.42
N GLN A 116 -22.48 -1.64 11.85
CA GLN A 116 -21.37 -1.98 12.73
C GLN A 116 -21.86 -2.47 14.11
N GLU A 117 -22.98 -1.96 14.59
CA GLU A 117 -23.58 -2.40 15.87
C GLU A 117 -24.10 -3.82 15.76
N ASP A 118 -24.75 -4.16 14.65
CA ASP A 118 -25.23 -5.51 14.40
C ASP A 118 -24.08 -6.50 14.20
N LEU A 119 -23.00 -6.06 13.55
CA LEU A 119 -21.76 -6.85 13.44
C LEU A 119 -21.22 -7.23 14.82
N LEU A 120 -21.22 -6.30 15.77
CA LEU A 120 -20.71 -6.54 17.12
C LEU A 120 -21.57 -7.52 17.93
N LYS A 121 -22.87 -7.60 17.65
CA LYS A 121 -23.81 -8.57 18.24
C LYS A 121 -23.59 -10.00 17.72
N THR A 122 -22.93 -10.17 16.57
CA THR A 122 -22.66 -11.52 16.01
C THR A 122 -21.66 -12.28 16.88
N LYS A 123 -21.74 -13.64 16.89
CA LYS A 123 -20.80 -14.50 17.64
C LYS A 123 -19.32 -14.25 17.28
N LYS A 124 -19.02 -13.82 16.08
CA LYS A 124 -17.66 -13.53 15.60
C LYS A 124 -17.28 -12.05 15.77
N GLY A 125 -18.26 -11.13 15.90
CA GLY A 125 -18.04 -9.69 16.00
C GLY A 125 -17.05 -9.19 14.94
N GLU A 126 -16.09 -8.34 15.33
CA GLU A 126 -15.06 -7.82 14.43
C GLU A 126 -14.17 -8.89 13.78
N LYS A 127 -14.10 -10.09 14.33
CA LYS A 127 -13.34 -11.23 13.75
C LYS A 127 -14.05 -11.89 12.59
N ARG A 128 -15.31 -11.51 12.27
CA ARG A 128 -16.01 -11.98 11.08
C ARG A 128 -15.12 -11.73 9.84
N PRO A 129 -14.95 -12.70 8.94
CA PRO A 129 -14.24 -12.49 7.70
C PRO A 129 -14.99 -11.49 6.82
N ALA A 130 -14.28 -10.84 5.91
CA ALA A 130 -14.90 -9.88 4.98
C ALA A 130 -15.90 -10.55 4.06
N ASP A 131 -17.04 -9.91 3.81
CA ASP A 131 -18.13 -10.38 2.93
C ASP A 131 -17.99 -9.80 1.51
N ALA A 132 -17.20 -8.73 1.35
CA ALA A 132 -16.73 -8.26 0.06
C ALA A 132 -15.28 -7.78 0.13
N ARG A 133 -14.60 -7.78 -1.02
CA ARG A 133 -13.20 -7.33 -1.16
C ARG A 133 -13.10 -6.29 -2.26
N ARG A 134 -12.27 -5.29 -2.03
CA ARG A 134 -11.93 -4.28 -3.03
C ARG A 134 -10.55 -4.53 -3.60
N ILE A 135 -10.46 -4.48 -4.92
CA ILE A 135 -9.19 -4.53 -5.64
C ILE A 135 -9.10 -3.30 -6.53
N VAL A 136 -7.90 -2.76 -6.62
CA VAL A 136 -7.58 -1.65 -7.52
C VAL A 136 -6.44 -2.06 -8.41
N ILE A 137 -6.63 -1.88 -9.70
CA ILE A 137 -5.59 -2.00 -10.73
C ILE A 137 -5.34 -0.61 -11.28
N SER A 138 -4.08 -0.24 -11.43
CA SER A 138 -3.71 1.08 -11.95
C SER A 138 -2.65 0.93 -13.04
N CYS A 139 -2.79 1.73 -14.09
CA CYS A 139 -1.84 1.86 -15.19
C CYS A 139 -1.10 3.19 -15.13
N PRO A 140 0.03 3.35 -15.81
CA PRO A 140 0.75 4.60 -15.88
C PRO A 140 -0.06 5.74 -16.52
N LYS A 141 0.31 6.97 -16.19
CA LYS A 141 -0.20 8.16 -16.89
C LYS A 141 0.02 8.02 -18.40
N GLY A 142 -0.99 8.42 -19.18
CA GLY A 142 -0.95 8.33 -20.65
C GLY A 142 -1.33 6.97 -21.22
N SER A 143 -1.70 5.99 -20.38
CA SER A 143 -2.32 4.75 -20.87
C SER A 143 -3.73 5.05 -21.41
N ASP A 144 -4.10 4.43 -22.52
CA ASP A 144 -5.44 4.54 -23.09
C ASP A 144 -6.48 3.95 -22.11
N PRO A 145 -7.49 4.71 -21.66
CA PRO A 145 -8.49 4.25 -20.72
C PRO A 145 -9.27 3.03 -21.21
N GLU A 146 -9.61 2.97 -22.50
CA GLU A 146 -10.34 1.85 -23.07
C GLU A 146 -9.50 0.57 -23.11
N ALA A 147 -8.20 0.69 -23.43
CA ALA A 147 -7.27 -0.42 -23.34
C ALA A 147 -7.14 -0.94 -21.91
N VAL A 148 -7.09 -0.04 -20.92
CA VAL A 148 -7.06 -0.39 -19.49
C VAL A 148 -8.35 -1.11 -19.07
N LYS A 149 -9.52 -0.64 -19.52
CA LYS A 149 -10.83 -1.25 -19.23
C LYS A 149 -10.90 -2.68 -19.80
N LYS A 150 -10.49 -2.87 -21.07
CA LYS A 150 -10.45 -4.19 -21.71
C LYS A 150 -9.49 -5.14 -21.00
N ALA A 151 -8.30 -4.66 -20.64
CA ALA A 151 -7.32 -5.45 -19.90
C ALA A 151 -7.82 -5.83 -18.49
N ALA A 152 -8.51 -4.93 -17.83
CA ALA A 152 -9.10 -5.18 -16.50
C ALA A 152 -10.25 -6.20 -16.58
N LYS A 153 -11.06 -6.15 -17.64
CA LYS A 153 -12.14 -7.12 -17.89
C LYS A 153 -11.57 -8.54 -18.08
N GLU A 154 -10.60 -8.71 -18.98
CA GLU A 154 -9.93 -10.00 -19.19
C GLU A 154 -9.27 -10.52 -17.91
N PHE A 155 -8.63 -9.63 -17.15
CA PHE A 155 -8.06 -9.98 -15.84
C PHE A 155 -9.12 -10.47 -14.84
N ALA A 156 -10.27 -9.82 -14.78
CA ALA A 156 -11.35 -10.21 -13.87
C ALA A 156 -12.00 -11.53 -14.28
N GLU A 157 -12.13 -11.79 -15.57
CA GLU A 157 -12.59 -13.07 -16.10
C GLU A 157 -11.66 -14.21 -15.68
N GLU A 158 -10.33 -14.00 -15.79
CA GLU A 158 -9.33 -15.02 -15.43
C GLU A 158 -9.28 -15.30 -13.92
N PHE A 159 -9.34 -14.27 -13.09
CA PHE A 159 -9.13 -14.43 -11.64
C PHE A 159 -10.43 -14.62 -10.85
N PHE A 160 -11.53 -13.99 -11.28
CA PHE A 160 -12.76 -13.99 -10.49
C PHE A 160 -13.86 -14.83 -11.14
N LYS A 161 -14.24 -14.53 -12.37
CA LYS A 161 -15.31 -15.24 -13.07
C LYS A 161 -15.00 -16.74 -13.21
N ALA A 162 -13.79 -17.07 -13.65
CA ALA A 162 -13.34 -18.47 -13.80
C ALA A 162 -13.36 -19.26 -12.48
N ASN A 163 -13.30 -18.58 -11.34
CA ASN A 163 -13.38 -19.16 -10.00
C ASN A 163 -14.77 -18.98 -9.35
N GLY A 164 -15.79 -18.59 -10.12
CA GLY A 164 -17.18 -18.47 -9.70
C GLY A 164 -17.48 -17.28 -8.78
N TYR A 165 -16.59 -16.30 -8.71
CA TYR A 165 -16.82 -15.08 -7.92
C TYR A 165 -17.58 -14.04 -8.74
N ARG A 166 -18.63 -13.48 -8.16
CA ARG A 166 -19.34 -12.32 -8.70
C ARG A 166 -18.58 -11.05 -8.37
N TYR A 167 -18.60 -10.10 -9.30
CA TYR A 167 -17.95 -8.79 -9.11
C TYR A 167 -18.64 -7.70 -9.92
N VAL A 168 -18.39 -6.47 -9.52
CA VAL A 168 -18.67 -5.28 -10.32
C VAL A 168 -17.39 -4.46 -10.42
N PHE A 169 -17.20 -3.74 -11.52
CA PHE A 169 -16.03 -2.91 -11.70
C PHE A 169 -16.32 -1.62 -12.44
N GLY A 170 -15.54 -0.59 -12.17
CA GLY A 170 -15.61 0.70 -12.83
C GLY A 170 -14.23 1.26 -13.15
N LEU A 171 -14.12 1.89 -14.32
CA LEU A 171 -12.91 2.61 -14.74
C LEU A 171 -12.97 4.04 -14.23
N HIS A 172 -11.92 4.45 -13.55
CA HIS A 172 -11.71 5.82 -13.13
C HIS A 172 -10.56 6.43 -13.93
N CYS A 173 -10.81 7.52 -14.58
CA CYS A 173 -9.81 8.35 -15.25
C CYS A 173 -10.19 9.82 -15.10
N LYS A 174 -9.21 10.69 -15.23
CA LYS A 174 -9.44 12.12 -15.22
C LYS A 174 -10.19 12.52 -16.47
N SER A 175 -11.36 13.15 -16.31
CA SER A 175 -12.20 13.68 -17.38
C SER A 175 -12.71 15.06 -16.97
N GLU A 176 -13.47 15.71 -17.84
CA GLU A 176 -14.16 16.96 -17.53
C GLU A 176 -15.18 16.76 -16.41
N GLU A 177 -15.85 15.61 -16.38
CA GLU A 177 -16.85 15.26 -15.36
C GLU A 177 -16.21 14.87 -14.02
N THR A 178 -14.96 14.37 -14.06
CA THR A 178 -14.18 13.90 -12.89
C THR A 178 -12.81 14.58 -12.78
N PRO A 179 -12.72 15.92 -12.66
CA PRO A 179 -11.46 16.66 -12.71
C PRO A 179 -10.52 16.37 -11.55
N ASN A 180 -11.06 15.87 -10.44
CA ASN A 180 -10.29 15.54 -9.22
C ASN A 180 -9.69 14.12 -9.25
N GLU A 181 -9.96 13.33 -10.29
CA GLU A 181 -9.35 12.01 -10.41
C GLU A 181 -7.85 12.09 -10.69
N PRO A 182 -7.09 11.07 -10.26
CA PRO A 182 -5.69 10.96 -10.60
C PRO A 182 -5.47 10.91 -12.12
N ASP A 183 -4.39 11.51 -12.58
CA ASP A 183 -4.01 11.61 -13.99
C ASP A 183 -3.47 10.27 -14.58
N HIS A 184 -3.93 9.15 -14.02
CA HIS A 184 -3.62 7.80 -14.48
C HIS A 184 -4.88 6.93 -14.39
N PRO A 185 -5.23 6.20 -15.47
CA PRO A 185 -6.40 5.37 -15.46
C PRO A 185 -6.24 4.21 -14.46
N HIS A 186 -7.30 3.95 -13.71
CA HIS A 186 -7.35 2.85 -12.75
C HIS A 186 -8.75 2.27 -12.66
N VAL A 187 -8.81 0.98 -12.37
CA VAL A 187 -10.05 0.22 -12.27
C VAL A 187 -10.24 -0.26 -10.85
N HIS A 188 -11.41 0.02 -10.32
CA HIS A 188 -11.85 -0.49 -9.03
C HIS A 188 -12.77 -1.69 -9.22
N PHE A 189 -12.53 -2.73 -8.45
CA PHE A 189 -13.37 -3.91 -8.35
C PHE A 189 -13.97 -4.01 -6.95
N LEU A 190 -15.26 -4.32 -6.89
CA LEU A 190 -15.93 -4.85 -5.71
C LEU A 190 -16.30 -6.30 -5.99
N ILE A 191 -15.84 -7.22 -5.15
CA ILE A 191 -15.95 -8.65 -5.39
C ILE A 191 -16.67 -9.28 -4.20
N LYS A 192 -17.75 -10.04 -4.47
CA LYS A 192 -18.45 -10.85 -3.48
C LYS A 192 -17.48 -11.88 -2.89
N ALA A 193 -17.40 -11.98 -1.57
CA ALA A 193 -16.37 -12.79 -0.94
C ALA A 193 -16.66 -14.30 -1.00
N ILE A 194 -17.90 -14.70 -1.20
CA ILE A 194 -18.30 -16.11 -1.32
C ILE A 194 -18.73 -16.36 -2.77
N ASN A 195 -18.12 -17.37 -3.39
CA ASN A 195 -18.47 -17.78 -4.75
C ASN A 195 -19.72 -18.69 -4.77
N ALA A 196 -20.17 -19.07 -5.97
CA ALA A 196 -21.34 -19.92 -6.17
C ALA A 196 -21.24 -21.31 -5.49
N GLU A 197 -20.01 -21.74 -5.15
CA GLU A 197 -19.76 -23.01 -4.46
C GLU A 197 -19.60 -22.86 -2.92
N GLY A 198 -19.89 -21.70 -2.37
CA GLY A 198 -19.73 -21.40 -0.95
C GLY A 198 -18.29 -21.19 -0.49
N LYS A 199 -17.31 -21.12 -1.42
CA LYS A 199 -15.91 -20.90 -1.07
C LYS A 199 -15.61 -19.42 -0.93
N ARG A 200 -14.88 -19.07 0.13
CA ARG A 200 -14.52 -17.69 0.43
C ARG A 200 -13.23 -17.28 -0.28
N LEU A 201 -13.25 -16.09 -0.88
CA LEU A 201 -12.10 -15.44 -1.54
C LEU A 201 -10.95 -15.21 -0.56
N ASN A 202 -9.84 -15.89 -0.78
CA ASN A 202 -8.65 -15.82 0.06
C ASN A 202 -7.45 -15.37 -0.76
N ILE A 203 -7.23 -14.06 -0.82
CA ILE A 203 -6.11 -13.46 -1.56
C ILE A 203 -4.88 -13.39 -0.66
N ARG A 204 -3.86 -14.16 -1.00
CA ARG A 204 -2.56 -14.19 -0.33
C ARG A 204 -1.54 -13.31 -1.05
N LYS A 205 -0.35 -13.18 -0.49
CA LYS A 205 0.74 -12.40 -1.14
C LYS A 205 1.19 -13.01 -2.47
N ALA A 206 1.14 -14.35 -2.57
CA ALA A 206 1.46 -15.07 -3.79
C ALA A 206 0.44 -14.77 -4.90
N ASP A 207 -0.86 -14.75 -4.57
CA ASP A 207 -1.91 -14.36 -5.51
C ASP A 207 -1.69 -12.94 -6.04
N LEU A 208 -1.40 -11.98 -5.15
CA LEU A 208 -1.13 -10.61 -5.57
C LEU A 208 0.11 -10.47 -6.48
N GLN A 209 1.12 -11.33 -6.30
CA GLN A 209 2.26 -11.34 -7.21
C GLN A 209 1.87 -11.92 -8.57
N LEU A 210 1.15 -13.03 -8.59
CA LEU A 210 0.65 -13.64 -9.82
C LEU A 210 -0.30 -12.70 -10.55
N MET A 211 -1.21 -12.04 -9.85
CA MET A 211 -2.11 -11.03 -10.40
C MET A 211 -1.36 -9.90 -11.11
N ARG A 212 -0.27 -9.38 -10.51
CA ARG A 212 0.55 -8.34 -11.15
C ARG A 212 1.22 -8.84 -12.42
N GLU A 213 1.76 -10.06 -12.38
CA GLU A 213 2.42 -10.68 -13.51
C GLU A 213 1.44 -10.95 -14.66
N ARG A 214 0.26 -11.48 -14.33
CA ARG A 214 -0.80 -11.73 -15.31
C ARG A 214 -1.34 -10.43 -15.88
N PHE A 215 -1.62 -9.44 -15.04
CA PHE A 215 -2.07 -8.14 -15.53
C PHE A 215 -1.05 -7.50 -16.47
N ALA A 216 0.25 -7.61 -16.20
CA ALA A 216 1.29 -7.13 -17.11
C ALA A 216 1.30 -7.89 -18.46
N ILE A 217 0.97 -9.19 -18.47
CA ILE A 217 0.84 -9.98 -19.71
C ILE A 217 -0.41 -9.57 -20.48
N ILE A 218 -1.54 -9.45 -19.80
CA ILE A 218 -2.83 -9.07 -20.41
C ILE A 218 -2.75 -7.64 -20.96
N ALA A 219 -2.26 -6.69 -20.19
CA ALA A 219 -2.14 -5.28 -20.58
C ALA A 219 -1.31 -5.11 -21.88
N ARG A 220 -0.29 -5.95 -22.06
CA ARG A 220 0.53 -5.94 -23.30
C ARG A 220 -0.28 -6.27 -24.55
N LYS A 221 -1.31 -7.13 -24.47
CA LYS A 221 -2.20 -7.42 -25.60
C LYS A 221 -2.92 -6.16 -26.09
N TYR A 222 -3.11 -5.22 -25.20
CA TYR A 222 -3.79 -3.94 -25.46
C TYR A 222 -2.79 -2.76 -25.57
N GLY A 223 -1.51 -3.04 -25.85
CA GLY A 223 -0.50 -2.01 -26.08
C GLY A 223 0.09 -1.35 -24.83
N ILE A 224 -0.23 -1.82 -23.63
CA ILE A 224 0.27 -1.24 -22.38
C ILE A 224 1.45 -2.08 -21.88
N GLU A 225 2.66 -1.54 -21.98
CA GLU A 225 3.89 -2.22 -21.62
C GLU A 225 4.17 -2.11 -20.11
N LEU A 226 3.89 -3.17 -19.38
CA LEU A 226 4.11 -3.26 -17.94
C LEU A 226 5.11 -4.35 -17.56
N ASN A 227 5.70 -4.22 -16.38
CA ASN A 227 6.52 -5.22 -15.72
C ASN A 227 5.93 -5.57 -14.33
N ALA A 228 6.40 -6.65 -13.70
CA ALA A 228 5.97 -7.07 -12.38
C ALA A 228 7.13 -7.61 -11.56
N THR A 229 8.00 -6.71 -11.09
CA THR A 229 9.18 -7.06 -10.30
C THR A 229 9.03 -6.63 -8.84
N SER A 230 9.78 -7.28 -7.95
CA SER A 230 9.78 -6.88 -6.55
C SER A 230 10.58 -5.59 -6.35
N ARG A 231 10.19 -4.78 -5.36
CA ARG A 231 10.93 -3.57 -5.00
C ARG A 231 12.39 -3.84 -4.68
N THR A 232 12.66 -4.96 -4.01
CA THR A 232 14.02 -5.37 -3.63
C THR A 232 14.91 -5.52 -4.87
N VAL A 233 14.38 -6.14 -5.92
CA VAL A 233 15.11 -6.33 -7.19
C VAL A 233 15.35 -5.01 -7.91
N ARG A 234 14.43 -4.03 -7.78
CA ARG A 234 14.61 -2.67 -8.32
C ARG A 234 15.52 -1.78 -7.49
N GLY A 235 16.03 -2.27 -6.37
CA GLY A 235 16.82 -1.46 -5.45
C GLY A 235 16.00 -0.46 -4.62
N GLU A 236 14.66 -0.49 -4.71
CA GLU A 236 13.77 0.38 -3.94
C GLU A 236 13.57 -0.16 -2.53
N SER A 237 14.15 0.50 -1.53
CA SER A 237 14.06 0.06 -0.14
C SER A 237 12.90 0.64 0.63
N GLU A 238 12.40 1.80 0.23
CA GLU A 238 11.37 2.51 0.96
C GLU A 238 9.98 2.16 0.42
N LYS A 239 9.05 1.88 1.36
CA LYS A 239 7.63 1.82 1.01
C LYS A 239 7.18 3.22 0.60
N ALA A 240 6.36 3.31 -0.45
CA ALA A 240 5.64 4.54 -0.74
C ALA A 240 4.93 5.04 0.52
N LYS A 241 4.93 6.35 0.72
CA LYS A 241 4.22 6.97 1.85
C LYS A 241 2.75 6.55 1.82
N ASN A 242 2.17 6.32 2.99
CA ASN A 242 0.72 6.11 3.06
C ASN A 242 0.02 7.36 2.51
N ILE A 243 -1.06 7.19 1.76
CA ILE A 243 -1.80 8.28 1.11
C ILE A 243 -2.26 9.33 2.14
N GLU A 244 -2.70 8.92 3.32
CA GLU A 244 -3.06 9.81 4.42
C GLU A 244 -1.88 10.69 4.86
N ARG A 245 -0.69 10.09 4.96
CA ARG A 245 0.54 10.81 5.30
C ARG A 245 0.98 11.75 4.18
N TYR A 246 0.85 11.32 2.92
CA TYR A 246 1.14 12.17 1.77
C TYR A 246 0.24 13.42 1.75
N HIS A 247 -1.08 13.24 1.90
CA HIS A 247 -2.01 14.36 1.95
C HIS A 247 -1.81 15.27 3.17
N HIS A 248 -1.45 14.69 4.31
CA HIS A 248 -1.12 15.48 5.51
C HIS A 248 0.16 16.32 5.29
N GLU A 249 1.21 15.71 4.75
CA GLU A 249 2.47 16.43 4.44
C GLU A 249 2.25 17.50 3.36
N LYS A 250 1.42 17.21 2.34
CA LYS A 250 1.05 18.19 1.30
C LYS A 250 0.30 19.37 1.90
N ARG A 251 -0.76 19.12 2.68
CA ARG A 251 -1.51 20.21 3.36
C ARG A 251 -0.62 21.04 4.27
N GLN A 252 0.34 20.44 4.98
CA GLN A 252 1.30 21.20 5.78
C GLN A 252 2.25 22.03 4.93
N ALA A 253 2.68 21.53 3.77
CA ALA A 253 3.52 22.29 2.85
C ALA A 253 2.75 23.48 2.26
N ASP A 254 1.54 23.26 1.79
CA ASP A 254 0.65 24.30 1.25
C ASP A 254 0.35 25.37 2.30
N TYR A 255 0.05 24.99 3.54
CA TYR A 255 -0.15 25.92 4.64
C TYR A 255 1.09 26.77 4.93
N LYS A 256 2.29 26.15 4.94
CA LYS A 256 3.54 26.87 5.13
C LYS A 256 3.84 27.83 3.98
N GLN A 257 3.49 27.46 2.76
CA GLN A 257 3.67 28.33 1.58
C GLN A 257 2.72 29.52 1.62
N GLN A 258 1.47 29.32 1.97
CA GLN A 258 0.47 30.39 2.15
C GLN A 258 0.87 31.32 3.31
N ALA A 259 1.34 30.77 4.43
CA ALA A 259 1.82 31.56 5.56
C ALA A 259 3.04 32.44 5.20
N ARG A 260 3.93 31.95 4.34
CA ARG A 260 5.07 32.76 3.85
C ARG A 260 4.63 33.88 2.91
N GLN A 261 3.61 33.64 2.08
CA GLN A 261 3.07 34.65 1.17
C GLN A 261 2.22 35.70 1.91
N SER A 262 1.58 35.34 3.02
CA SER A 262 0.78 36.26 3.83
C SER A 262 1.63 37.18 4.74
N THR A 263 2.85 36.76 5.09
CA THR A 263 3.76 37.60 5.89
C THR A 263 4.35 38.78 5.10
N ASP A 264 4.27 38.76 3.76
CA ASP A 264 4.85 39.79 2.90
C ASP A 264 3.86 40.93 2.54
N LYS A 265 2.56 40.82 2.93
CA LYS A 265 1.51 41.81 2.54
C LYS A 265 0.52 42.19 3.65
N GLY A 266 0.80 41.94 4.92
CA GLY A 266 -0.15 42.27 5.98
C GLY A 266 0.15 43.56 6.73
N PRO A 267 -0.86 44.44 7.04
CA PRO A 267 -0.67 45.59 7.90
C PRO A 267 -0.16 45.16 9.27
N LYS A 268 0.78 45.93 9.82
CA LYS A 268 1.32 45.66 11.18
C LYS A 268 0.16 45.66 12.18
N LYS A 269 -0.09 44.51 12.81
CA LYS A 269 -1.12 44.33 13.83
C LYS A 269 -0.90 45.36 14.95
N THR A 270 -1.98 45.97 15.39
CA THR A 270 -1.96 46.89 16.56
C THR A 270 -1.61 46.12 17.83
N GLU A 271 -1.06 46.80 18.85
CA GLU A 271 -0.70 46.16 20.12
C GLU A 271 -1.91 45.49 20.84
N GLU A 272 -3.08 46.04 20.62
CA GLU A 272 -4.33 45.46 21.16
C GLU A 272 -4.69 44.13 20.45
N GLU A 273 -4.51 44.03 19.15
CA GLU A 273 -4.72 42.75 18.41
C GLU A 273 -3.67 41.70 18.77
N LYS A 274 -2.42 42.12 19.05
CA LYS A 274 -1.37 41.23 19.57
C LYS A 274 -1.73 40.68 20.95
N ARG A 275 -2.27 41.52 21.84
CA ARG A 275 -2.74 41.13 23.18
C ARG A 275 -3.92 40.15 23.14
N LYS A 276 -4.93 40.42 22.29
CA LYS A 276 -6.08 39.51 22.07
C LYS A 276 -5.63 38.17 21.50
N ALA A 277 -4.71 38.18 20.53
CA ALA A 277 -4.14 36.98 19.95
C ALA A 277 -3.29 36.17 20.96
N ALA A 278 -2.57 36.81 21.87
CA ALA A 278 -1.81 36.16 22.94
C ALA A 278 -2.75 35.48 23.95
N GLN A 279 -3.80 36.15 24.37
CA GLN A 279 -4.82 35.56 25.29
C GLN A 279 -5.55 34.37 24.67
N ALA A 280 -5.90 34.45 23.36
CA ALA A 280 -6.51 33.35 22.65
C ALA A 280 -5.55 32.14 22.51
N LYS A 281 -4.26 32.38 22.27
CA LYS A 281 -3.23 31.33 22.25
C LYS A 281 -3.06 30.66 23.60
N GLU A 282 -3.11 31.42 24.67
CA GLU A 282 -3.00 30.87 26.04
C GLU A 282 -4.23 30.01 26.41
N HIS A 283 -5.43 30.45 26.05
CA HIS A 283 -6.64 29.66 26.24
C HIS A 283 -6.60 28.32 25.48
N ILE A 284 -6.14 28.34 24.24
CA ILE A 284 -5.93 27.13 23.42
C ILE A 284 -4.86 26.22 24.05
N ARG A 285 -3.77 26.81 24.61
CA ARG A 285 -2.70 26.06 25.30
C ARG A 285 -3.21 25.37 26.55
N LYS A 286 -4.02 26.07 27.39
CA LYS A 286 -4.65 25.51 28.58
C LYS A 286 -5.63 24.38 28.25
N ARG A 287 -6.39 24.52 27.14
CA ARG A 287 -7.32 23.49 26.65
C ARG A 287 -6.58 22.23 26.17
N LYS A 288 -5.54 22.41 25.33
CA LYS A 288 -4.68 21.32 24.87
C LYS A 288 -3.92 20.61 25.99
N ALA A 289 -3.52 21.34 27.06
CA ALA A 289 -2.87 20.73 28.22
C ALA A 289 -3.84 19.86 29.04
N LYS A 290 -5.11 20.28 29.17
CA LYS A 290 -6.17 19.47 29.82
C LYS A 290 -6.50 18.22 28.99
N GLU A 291 -6.61 18.33 27.67
CA GLU A 291 -6.82 17.20 26.77
C GLU A 291 -5.66 16.20 26.85
N LYS A 292 -4.43 16.69 26.83
CA LYS A 292 -3.23 15.84 26.93
C LYS A 292 -3.13 15.09 28.26
N LYS A 293 -3.53 15.73 29.39
CA LYS A 293 -3.64 15.05 30.69
C LYS A 293 -4.73 13.96 30.68
N LYS A 294 -5.84 14.20 30.00
CA LYS A 294 -6.95 13.25 29.86
C LYS A 294 -6.53 12.04 29.00
N GLU A 295 -5.85 12.29 27.87
CA GLU A 295 -5.27 11.24 27.01
C GLU A 295 -4.19 10.42 27.74
N GLN A 296 -3.32 11.07 28.54
CA GLN A 296 -2.30 10.37 29.31
C GLN A 296 -2.91 9.46 30.38
N SER A 297 -3.99 9.90 31.04
CA SER A 297 -4.69 9.07 32.03
C SER A 297 -5.41 7.89 31.40
N GLN A 298 -6.00 8.08 30.21
CA GLN A 298 -6.60 7.00 29.43
C GLN A 298 -5.54 6.02 28.88
N ALA A 299 -4.41 6.53 28.40
CA ALA A 299 -3.29 5.72 27.92
C ALA A 299 -2.67 4.88 29.04
N GLN A 300 -2.57 5.43 30.26
CA GLN A 300 -2.11 4.68 31.45
C GLN A 300 -3.08 3.56 31.84
N LYS A 301 -4.39 3.83 31.84
CA LYS A 301 -5.42 2.81 32.10
C LYS A 301 -5.38 1.71 31.03
N TRP A 302 -5.15 2.07 29.77
CA TRP A 302 -5.06 1.13 28.65
C TRP A 302 -3.76 0.31 28.64
N ALA A 303 -2.63 0.91 29.07
CA ALA A 303 -1.36 0.22 29.23
C ALA A 303 -1.38 -0.81 30.39
N PHE A 304 -2.12 -0.51 31.46
CA PHE A 304 -2.28 -1.43 32.59
C PHE A 304 -3.10 -2.67 32.21
N SER A 305 -4.16 -2.50 31.39
CA SER A 305 -4.97 -3.64 30.91
C SER A 305 -4.22 -4.52 29.90
N ARG A 306 -3.27 -3.98 29.12
CA ARG A 306 -2.47 -4.71 28.13
C ARG A 306 -1.31 -5.53 28.73
N LYS A 307 -0.80 -5.18 29.90
CA LYS A 307 0.29 -5.94 30.55
C LYS A 307 -0.09 -7.38 30.91
N LYS A 308 -1.39 -7.73 30.90
CA LYS A 308 -1.88 -9.09 31.20
C LYS A 308 -1.93 -10.03 29.98
N GLN A 309 -1.68 -9.60 28.73
CA GLN A 309 -1.89 -10.43 27.52
C GLN A 309 -0.76 -10.42 26.47
N ALA A 310 0.43 -9.94 26.76
CA ALA A 310 1.45 -9.76 25.73
C ALA A 310 2.39 -10.96 25.58
N LYS A 311 2.13 -11.83 24.59
CA LYS A 311 3.21 -12.43 23.78
C LYS A 311 3.85 -11.27 23.01
N LYS A 312 5.18 -11.07 23.16
CA LYS A 312 5.93 -9.99 22.51
C LYS A 312 5.67 -10.00 20.99
N PRO A 313 5.04 -8.98 20.39
CA PRO A 313 4.95 -8.86 18.94
C PRO A 313 6.33 -8.50 18.41
N GLN A 314 6.78 -9.17 17.34
CA GLN A 314 7.98 -8.74 16.60
C GLN A 314 7.73 -7.33 16.07
N SER A 315 8.36 -6.33 16.68
CA SER A 315 8.17 -4.93 16.29
C SER A 315 8.71 -4.69 14.89
N HIS A 316 7.93 -3.99 14.07
CA HIS A 316 8.34 -3.57 12.71
C HIS A 316 9.60 -2.69 12.81
N PRO A 317 10.62 -2.82 11.90
CA PRO A 317 11.88 -2.06 11.95
C PRO A 317 11.74 -0.54 12.01
N TYR A 318 10.55 -0.01 11.72
CA TYR A 318 10.21 1.41 11.76
C TYR A 318 9.11 1.73 12.81
N SER A 319 8.92 0.88 13.82
CA SER A 319 7.94 1.13 14.87
C SER A 319 8.32 2.34 15.73
N ARG A 320 7.33 2.96 16.34
CA ARG A 320 7.53 4.08 17.28
C ARG A 320 8.40 3.66 18.46
N GLU A 321 8.25 2.42 18.92
CA GLU A 321 9.02 1.81 20.01
C GLU A 321 10.52 1.74 19.67
N ARG A 322 10.89 1.25 18.49
CA ARG A 322 12.30 1.22 18.04
C ARG A 322 12.91 2.60 17.81
N THR A 323 12.11 3.56 17.38
CA THR A 323 12.60 4.94 17.27
C THR A 323 12.87 5.50 18.66
N GLN A 324 12.07 5.14 19.67
CA GLN A 324 12.28 5.54 21.04
C GLN A 324 13.53 4.87 21.65
N GLU A 325 13.71 3.56 21.45
CA GLU A 325 14.93 2.84 21.86
C GLU A 325 16.20 3.50 21.31
N VAL A 326 16.19 3.92 20.03
CA VAL A 326 17.32 4.63 19.41
C VAL A 326 17.51 6.02 20.01
N ILE A 327 16.45 6.74 20.34
CA ILE A 327 16.52 8.03 21.03
C ILE A 327 17.15 7.87 22.41
N ASP A 328 16.73 6.86 23.16
CA ASP A 328 17.22 6.58 24.51
C ASP A 328 18.70 6.14 24.48
N ALA A 329 19.09 5.33 23.49
CA ALA A 329 20.48 4.96 23.26
C ALA A 329 21.37 6.16 22.87
N LEU A 330 20.84 7.10 22.06
CA LEU A 330 21.55 8.33 21.70
C LEU A 330 21.71 9.28 22.90
N LYS A 331 20.72 9.36 23.79
CA LYS A 331 20.78 10.16 25.00
C LYS A 331 21.77 9.60 26.02
N SER A 332 21.88 8.27 26.11
CA SER A 332 22.79 7.59 27.03
C SER A 332 24.25 7.51 26.52
N GLY A 333 24.55 8.06 25.34
CA GLY A 333 25.89 8.01 24.75
C GLY A 333 26.33 6.62 24.28
N GLN A 334 25.42 5.66 24.22
CA GLN A 334 25.74 4.30 23.76
C GLN A 334 26.00 4.25 22.24
N ASN A 335 27.09 3.58 21.85
CA ASN A 335 27.32 3.25 20.44
C ASN A 335 26.22 2.31 19.96
N LEU A 336 25.42 2.78 19.00
CA LEU A 336 24.38 1.98 18.36
C LEU A 336 25.02 0.77 17.65
N LYS A 337 24.99 -0.40 18.31
CA LYS A 337 25.37 -1.66 17.68
C LYS A 337 24.45 -1.89 16.47
N GLU A 338 24.99 -2.43 15.39
CA GLU A 338 24.21 -2.74 14.18
C GLU A 338 22.99 -3.60 14.53
N HIS A 339 21.84 -3.04 14.34
CA HIS A 339 20.56 -3.70 14.64
C HIS A 339 20.33 -4.87 13.68
N ASP A 340 19.77 -6.00 14.13
CA ASP A 340 19.53 -7.21 13.32
C ASP A 340 18.73 -6.95 12.04
N ALA A 341 17.81 -5.98 12.07
CA ALA A 341 17.06 -5.57 10.88
C ALA A 341 17.96 -4.97 9.80
N ILE A 342 19.04 -4.29 10.19
CA ILE A 342 20.03 -3.65 9.29
C ILE A 342 20.95 -4.69 8.71
N LYS A 343 21.45 -5.62 9.55
CA LYS A 343 22.23 -6.76 9.08
C LYS A 343 21.44 -7.58 8.07
N LYS A 344 20.14 -7.84 8.37
CA LYS A 344 19.24 -8.54 7.47
C LYS A 344 19.01 -7.78 6.16
N ALA A 345 18.80 -6.45 6.20
CA ALA A 345 18.62 -5.63 5.00
C ALA A 345 19.90 -5.56 4.15
N LYS A 346 21.08 -5.45 4.77
CA LYS A 346 22.39 -5.50 4.08
C LYS A 346 22.59 -6.87 3.42
N LYS A 347 22.34 -7.97 4.14
CA LYS A 347 22.42 -9.33 3.61
C LYS A 347 21.53 -9.53 2.41
N THR A 348 20.24 -9.18 2.51
CA THR A 348 19.28 -9.31 1.39
C THR A 348 19.73 -8.52 0.16
N ARG A 349 20.35 -7.36 0.36
CA ARG A 349 20.84 -6.53 -0.74
C ARG A 349 22.05 -7.16 -1.44
N GLU A 350 23.01 -7.66 -0.69
CA GLU A 350 24.17 -8.36 -1.27
C GLU A 350 23.75 -9.65 -1.97
N GLU A 351 22.76 -10.36 -1.43
CA GLU A 351 22.14 -11.51 -2.10
C GLU A 351 21.50 -11.12 -3.44
N VAL A 352 20.76 -10.01 -3.49
CA VAL A 352 20.16 -9.51 -4.75
C VAL A 352 21.23 -9.11 -5.75
N LYS A 353 22.30 -8.40 -5.33
CA LYS A 353 23.42 -8.05 -6.23
C LYS A 353 24.08 -9.29 -6.81
N LYS A 354 24.32 -10.32 -5.97
CA LYS A 354 24.86 -11.59 -6.40
C LYS A 354 23.93 -12.27 -7.41
N ASN A 355 22.65 -12.37 -7.10
CA ASN A 355 21.65 -12.98 -8.01
C ASN A 355 21.56 -12.24 -9.35
N VAL A 356 21.66 -10.90 -9.37
CA VAL A 356 21.71 -10.10 -10.62
C VAL A 356 22.94 -10.46 -11.43
N TYR A 357 24.11 -10.58 -10.78
CA TYR A 357 25.33 -10.94 -11.45
C TYR A 357 25.29 -12.37 -12.01
N ASP A 358 24.90 -13.34 -11.18
CA ASP A 358 24.78 -14.75 -11.57
C ASP A 358 23.84 -14.91 -12.77
N TYR A 359 22.70 -14.21 -12.73
CA TYR A 359 21.74 -14.24 -13.84
C TYR A 359 22.27 -13.58 -15.12
N ALA A 360 23.00 -12.48 -14.99
CA ALA A 360 23.67 -11.86 -16.12
C ALA A 360 24.67 -12.79 -16.79
N GLN A 361 25.45 -13.59 -16.01
CA GLN A 361 26.37 -14.60 -16.55
C GLN A 361 25.60 -15.75 -17.21
N GLU A 362 24.51 -16.22 -16.61
CA GLU A 362 23.64 -17.26 -17.21
C GLU A 362 23.09 -16.81 -18.57
N ILE A 363 22.58 -15.58 -18.70
CA ILE A 363 22.10 -15.02 -19.96
C ILE A 363 23.23 -14.86 -20.98
N LYS A 364 24.41 -14.41 -20.53
CA LYS A 364 25.57 -14.20 -21.39
C LYS A 364 26.09 -15.51 -22.00
N SER A 365 25.99 -16.61 -21.26
CA SER A 365 26.37 -17.95 -21.74
C SER A 365 25.40 -18.51 -22.78
N SER A 366 24.17 -18.03 -22.84
CA SER A 366 23.17 -18.47 -23.84
C SER A 366 23.44 -18.02 -25.29
N GLY A 367 24.40 -17.15 -25.51
CA GLY A 367 25.08 -16.97 -26.79
C GLY A 367 24.51 -15.94 -27.76
N SER A 368 23.28 -15.50 -27.64
CA SER A 368 22.64 -14.52 -28.54
C SER A 368 23.22 -13.10 -28.33
N LYS A 369 23.37 -12.32 -29.45
CA LYS A 369 23.80 -10.92 -29.37
C LYS A 369 22.87 -10.06 -28.48
N VAL A 370 21.56 -10.33 -28.55
CA VAL A 370 20.55 -9.65 -27.76
C VAL A 370 20.73 -9.98 -26.28
N ASP A 371 20.99 -11.25 -25.98
CA ASP A 371 21.19 -11.70 -24.59
C ASP A 371 22.50 -11.16 -24.00
N LYS A 372 23.57 -11.04 -24.78
CA LYS A 372 24.81 -10.38 -24.35
C LYS A 372 24.60 -8.91 -24.01
N LYS A 373 23.77 -8.19 -24.80
CA LYS A 373 23.40 -6.80 -24.49
C LYS A 373 22.58 -6.72 -23.21
N LEU A 374 21.59 -7.58 -23.04
CA LEU A 374 20.76 -7.65 -21.84
C LEU A 374 21.61 -7.94 -20.58
N ALA A 375 22.57 -8.90 -20.68
CA ALA A 375 23.48 -9.21 -19.59
C ALA A 375 24.34 -8.00 -19.18
N SER A 376 24.89 -7.27 -20.16
CA SER A 376 25.66 -6.03 -19.92
C SER A 376 24.85 -4.98 -19.21
N GLU A 377 23.58 -4.77 -19.60
CA GLU A 377 22.70 -3.80 -18.93
C GLU A 377 22.33 -4.23 -17.50
N LEU A 378 22.09 -5.52 -17.26
CA LEU A 378 21.89 -6.07 -15.91
C LEU A 378 23.12 -5.86 -15.01
N GLU A 379 24.34 -6.07 -15.53
CA GLU A 379 25.57 -5.81 -14.81
C GLU A 379 25.72 -4.32 -14.43
N LYS A 380 25.39 -3.40 -15.35
CA LYS A 380 25.40 -1.95 -15.08
C LYS A 380 24.42 -1.57 -13.97
N MET A 381 23.25 -2.20 -13.91
CA MET A 381 22.27 -1.97 -12.85
C MET A 381 22.84 -2.30 -11.46
N LYS A 382 23.83 -3.20 -11.32
CA LYS A 382 24.52 -3.48 -10.07
C LYS A 382 25.13 -2.21 -9.45
N GLN A 383 25.58 -1.27 -10.25
CA GLN A 383 26.13 0.02 -9.81
C GLN A 383 25.04 1.01 -9.36
N GLN A 384 23.80 0.87 -9.89
CA GLN A 384 22.66 1.74 -9.56
C GLN A 384 22.02 1.41 -8.19
N TYR A 385 22.36 0.27 -7.58
CA TYR A 385 22.00 0.01 -6.19
C TYR A 385 22.77 0.98 -5.27
N LYS A 386 22.42 2.28 -5.36
CA LYS A 386 22.94 3.30 -4.44
C LYS A 386 22.80 2.80 -3.01
N PRO A 387 23.75 3.16 -2.12
CA PRO A 387 23.58 2.89 -0.70
C PRO A 387 22.23 3.52 -0.31
N VAL A 388 21.24 2.66 -0.19
CA VAL A 388 20.02 3.05 0.49
C VAL A 388 20.49 3.66 1.80
N LYS A 389 20.02 4.89 2.12
CA LYS A 389 20.11 5.40 3.49
C LYS A 389 19.75 4.22 4.37
N SER A 390 20.69 3.70 5.12
CA SER A 390 20.47 2.45 5.87
C SER A 390 19.21 2.66 6.70
N ALA A 391 18.47 1.62 7.00
CA ALA A 391 17.32 1.73 7.92
C ALA A 391 17.77 2.46 9.21
N GLN A 392 19.05 2.32 9.58
CA GLN A 392 19.76 3.03 10.62
C GLN A 392 19.83 4.54 10.36
N GLN A 393 20.23 4.97 9.16
CA GLN A 393 20.24 6.40 8.81
C GLN A 393 18.83 7.01 8.83
N SER A 394 17.82 6.29 8.36
CA SER A 394 16.42 6.73 8.43
C SER A 394 15.90 6.77 9.86
N ILE A 395 16.28 5.83 10.72
CA ILE A 395 15.94 5.84 12.15
C ILE A 395 16.70 6.96 12.88
N LEU A 396 17.99 7.10 12.60
CA LEU A 396 18.84 8.17 13.15
C LEU A 396 18.37 9.56 12.72
N GLU A 397 17.99 9.76 11.45
CA GLU A 397 17.43 11.01 10.97
C GLU A 397 16.11 11.34 11.66
N ARG A 398 15.21 10.36 11.83
CA ARG A 398 13.95 10.54 12.57
C ARG A 398 14.17 10.83 14.04
N ALA A 399 15.14 10.13 14.68
CA ALA A 399 15.51 10.37 16.06
C ALA A 399 16.09 11.79 16.22
N ARG A 400 16.99 12.21 15.32
CA ARG A 400 17.55 13.56 15.29
C ARG A 400 16.51 14.63 15.03
N GLU A 401 15.57 14.41 14.10
CA GLU A 401 14.45 15.33 13.89
C GLU A 401 13.57 15.48 15.14
N ARG A 402 13.28 14.39 15.84
CA ARG A 402 12.51 14.45 17.09
C ARG A 402 13.27 15.18 18.20
N LEU A 403 14.56 14.91 18.33
CA LEU A 403 15.42 15.62 19.30
C LEU A 403 15.53 17.11 18.98
N LYS A 404 15.57 17.48 17.69
CA LYS A 404 15.52 18.90 17.27
C LYS A 404 14.21 19.55 17.66
N VAL A 405 13.08 18.87 17.38
CA VAL A 405 11.76 19.39 17.75
C VAL A 405 11.62 19.52 19.25
N ASP A 406 12.13 18.56 20.04
CA ASP A 406 12.13 18.64 21.51
C ASP A 406 13.08 19.76 22.02
N LYS A 407 14.22 19.95 21.36
CA LYS A 407 15.16 21.03 21.68
C LYS A 407 14.58 22.42 21.32
N TYR A 408 13.88 22.55 20.20
CA TYR A 408 13.17 23.79 19.84
C TYR A 408 12.02 24.09 20.81
N LYS A 409 11.27 23.06 21.22
CA LYS A 409 10.22 23.21 22.24
C LYS A 409 10.79 23.65 23.60
N ASN A 410 11.96 23.14 23.98
CA ASN A 410 12.66 23.56 25.20
C ASN A 410 13.24 24.98 25.07
N ILE A 411 13.72 25.39 23.89
CA ILE A 411 14.22 26.74 23.65
C ILE A 411 13.06 27.76 23.61
N GLU A 412 11.91 27.42 23.02
CA GLU A 412 10.71 28.26 23.12
C GLU A 412 10.23 28.37 24.56
N ASN A 413 10.21 27.28 25.32
CA ASN A 413 9.88 27.32 26.75
C ASN A 413 10.91 28.08 27.62
N CYS A 414 12.19 28.13 27.21
CA CYS A 414 13.22 28.92 27.87
C CYS A 414 13.15 30.42 27.49
N LYS A 415 12.78 30.75 26.25
CA LYS A 415 12.58 32.14 25.81
C LYS A 415 11.36 32.79 26.46
N ASP A 416 10.32 32.00 26.71
CA ASP A 416 9.14 32.46 27.46
C ASP A 416 9.42 32.71 28.97
N ASN A 417 10.53 32.15 29.51
CA ASN A 417 10.98 32.38 30.89
C ASN A 417 12.01 33.51 31.04
N ILE A 418 12.60 34.03 29.98
CA ILE A 418 13.62 35.09 30.03
C ILE A 418 12.98 36.49 29.94
N ASN A 419 11.71 36.60 29.60
CA ASN A 419 10.99 37.86 29.52
C ASN A 419 10.26 38.24 30.82
N TYR A 420 10.66 37.64 31.96
CA TYR A 420 10.17 38.02 33.31
C TYR A 420 11.35 38.30 34.25
N TYR A 421 12.26 39.16 33.83
CA TYR A 421 13.14 39.92 34.74
C TYR A 421 13.39 41.30 34.16
#